data_84bae7390420ca65f5a3d85423ce49f1
#
_entry.id   84bae7390420ca65f5a3d85423ce49f1
#
_cell.length_a   1.000
_cell.length_b   1.000
_cell.length_c   1.000
_cell.angle_alpha   90.00
_cell.angle_beta   90.00
_cell.angle_gamma   90.00
#
_symmetry.space_group_name_H-M   'P 1'
#
loop_
_entity.id
_entity.type
_entity.pdbx_description
1 polymer ?
#
loop_
_entity_poly.entity_id
_entity_poly.type
_entity_poly.pdbx_seq_one_letter_code
_entity_poly.pdbx_strand_id
1 'polypeptide(L)'
;WWLVSPQNPLKSRDDMGALTTRLASARAVAKHPRIKVRDIERRLGTVYTSELIAWLVRRAPRARFVWLMGADNLRQFDSWYQWSRILHTVPVAVFDRPPYSLKALHGTAARRFARSRVAERRARSLPRMAPPAWVFFHSVRHSATASAIRASRLAERDGRAANGRAER
;
A
#
# COMPACT_ATOMS: atom_id res chain seq x y z
N TRP A 1 7.95 -5.83 5.11
CA TRP A 1 6.75 -6.07 5.91
C TRP A 1 5.51 -5.67 5.12
N TRP A 2 4.50 -6.54 5.13
CA TRP A 2 3.17 -6.24 4.62
C TRP A 2 2.28 -5.89 5.82
N LEU A 3 1.99 -4.61 5.97
CA LEU A 3 1.19 -4.09 7.07
C LEU A 3 -0.28 -4.09 6.65
N VAL A 4 -1.12 -4.78 7.40
CA VAL A 4 -2.57 -4.84 7.16
C VAL A 4 -3.24 -3.85 8.11
N SER A 5 -3.65 -2.69 7.56
CA SER A 5 -4.28 -1.62 8.34
C SER A 5 -5.64 -2.07 8.91
N PRO A 6 -5.97 -1.75 10.16
CA PRO A 6 -7.29 -2.02 10.72
C PRO A 6 -8.39 -1.28 9.96
N GLN A 7 -8.12 -0.05 9.53
CA GLN A 7 -9.03 0.78 8.77
C GLN A 7 -8.27 1.72 7.83
N ASN A 8 -8.86 2.02 6.67
CA ASN A 8 -8.43 3.14 5.84
C ASN A 8 -9.35 4.34 6.14
N PRO A 9 -8.83 5.46 6.69
CA PRO A 9 -9.65 6.64 7.01
C PRO A 9 -10.41 7.24 5.82
N LEU A 10 -9.95 6.96 4.59
CA LEU A 10 -10.57 7.44 3.34
C LEU A 10 -11.65 6.50 2.80
N LYS A 11 -11.99 5.42 3.52
CA LYS A 11 -13.02 4.45 3.10
C LYS A 11 -14.06 4.27 4.18
N SER A 12 -15.30 4.01 3.79
CA SER A 12 -16.34 3.57 4.70
C SER A 12 -15.93 2.28 5.41
N ARG A 13 -16.38 2.10 6.65
CA ARG A 13 -16.17 0.85 7.41
C ARG A 13 -16.85 -0.34 6.73
N ASP A 14 -18.00 -0.11 6.12
CA ASP A 14 -18.81 -1.15 5.47
C ASP A 14 -18.13 -1.72 4.21
N ASP A 15 -17.26 -0.91 3.57
CA ASP A 15 -16.46 -1.34 2.41
C ASP A 15 -15.26 -2.22 2.77
N MET A 16 -15.00 -2.42 4.06
CA MET A 16 -13.81 -3.13 4.51
C MET A 16 -14.20 -4.43 5.23
N GLY A 17 -13.91 -5.57 4.63
CA GLY A 17 -14.04 -6.87 5.29
C GLY A 17 -13.23 -6.94 6.59
N ALA A 18 -13.62 -7.87 7.49
CA ALA A 18 -12.99 -8.07 8.79
C ALA A 18 -11.46 -8.13 8.71
N LEU A 19 -10.76 -7.50 9.66
CA LEU A 19 -9.30 -7.48 9.71
C LEU A 19 -8.69 -8.88 9.72
N THR A 20 -9.31 -9.83 10.45
CA THR A 20 -8.88 -11.23 10.53
C THR A 20 -8.88 -11.89 9.16
N THR A 21 -9.94 -11.70 8.37
CA THR A 21 -10.06 -12.22 7.01
C THR A 21 -9.02 -11.60 6.09
N ARG A 22 -8.76 -10.29 6.21
CA ARG A 22 -7.74 -9.60 5.41
C ARG A 22 -6.33 -10.05 5.78
N LEU A 23 -6.05 -10.29 7.06
CA LEU A 23 -4.77 -10.86 7.52
C LEU A 23 -4.57 -12.28 7.00
N ALA A 24 -5.60 -13.14 7.06
CA ALA A 24 -5.54 -14.49 6.51
C ALA A 24 -5.27 -14.47 5.00
N SER A 25 -5.99 -13.62 4.26
CA SER A 25 -5.79 -13.46 2.81
C SER A 25 -4.37 -12.95 2.48
N ALA A 26 -3.86 -11.97 3.24
CA ALA A 26 -2.51 -11.47 3.03
C ALA A 26 -1.45 -12.55 3.30
N ARG A 27 -1.61 -13.35 4.33
CA ARG A 27 -0.71 -14.49 4.64
C ARG A 27 -0.75 -15.58 3.58
N ALA A 28 -1.93 -15.88 3.03
CA ALA A 28 -2.08 -16.87 1.96
C ALA A 28 -1.34 -16.46 0.67
N VAL A 29 -1.26 -15.16 0.39
CA VAL A 29 -0.56 -14.61 -0.78
C VAL A 29 0.92 -14.40 -0.51
N ALA A 30 1.32 -14.04 0.70
CA ALA A 30 2.70 -13.74 1.10
C ALA A 30 3.52 -15.01 1.33
N LYS A 31 3.70 -15.84 0.29
CA LYS A 31 4.39 -17.14 0.40
C LYS A 31 5.91 -17.01 0.56
N HIS A 32 6.51 -15.87 0.20
CA HIS A 32 7.95 -15.69 0.27
C HIS A 32 8.41 -15.45 1.72
N PRO A 33 9.46 -16.13 2.23
CA PRO A 33 9.88 -16.08 3.63
C PRO A 33 10.31 -14.70 4.11
N ARG A 34 10.74 -13.82 3.19
CA ARG A 34 11.11 -12.42 3.51
C ARG A 34 9.91 -11.49 3.62
N ILE A 35 8.72 -11.90 3.19
CA ILE A 35 7.49 -11.11 3.33
C ILE A 35 6.82 -11.45 4.66
N LYS A 36 6.80 -10.51 5.57
CA LYS A 36 6.20 -10.69 6.90
C LYS A 36 4.92 -9.88 7.01
N VAL A 37 3.78 -10.55 7.08
CA VAL A 37 2.46 -9.92 7.29
C VAL A 37 2.31 -9.54 8.77
N ARG A 38 1.94 -8.29 9.04
CA ARG A 38 1.83 -7.70 10.39
C ARG A 38 0.57 -6.84 10.51
N ASP A 39 0.08 -6.70 11.73
CA ASP A 39 -1.04 -5.87 12.16
C ASP A 39 -0.61 -4.78 13.17
N ILE A 40 0.54 -4.17 12.92
CA ILE A 40 1.19 -3.22 13.86
C ILE A 40 0.27 -2.05 14.17
N GLU A 41 -0.42 -1.48 13.18
CA GLU A 41 -1.34 -0.35 13.36
C GLU A 41 -2.42 -0.67 14.41
N ARG A 42 -2.99 -1.89 14.38
CA ARG A 42 -3.96 -2.33 15.39
C ARG A 42 -3.37 -2.30 16.81
N ARG A 43 -2.13 -2.76 16.96
CA ARG A 43 -1.44 -2.80 18.27
C ARG A 43 -1.08 -1.42 18.77
N LEU A 44 -0.84 -0.48 17.86
CA LEU A 44 -0.54 0.92 18.19
C LEU A 44 -1.80 1.76 18.42
N GLY A 45 -2.99 1.23 18.09
CA GLY A 45 -4.23 2.00 18.16
C GLY A 45 -4.30 3.15 17.16
N THR A 46 -3.50 3.10 16.08
CA THR A 46 -3.49 4.12 15.01
C THR A 46 -4.04 3.59 13.71
N VAL A 47 -4.59 4.50 12.91
CA VAL A 47 -4.99 4.27 11.52
C VAL A 47 -4.19 5.14 10.54
N TYR A 48 -3.26 5.93 11.05
CA TYR A 48 -2.48 6.89 10.26
C TYR A 48 -1.09 6.38 9.95
N THR A 49 -0.78 6.30 8.66
CA THR A 49 0.53 5.84 8.16
C THR A 49 1.69 6.70 8.67
N SER A 50 1.49 8.02 8.82
CA SER A 50 2.51 8.93 9.34
C SER A 50 2.94 8.59 10.77
N GLU A 51 2.01 8.21 11.62
CA GLU A 51 2.27 7.81 13.02
C GLU A 51 2.95 6.45 13.08
N LEU A 52 2.48 5.50 12.28
CA LEU A 52 3.09 4.18 12.15
C LEU A 52 4.56 4.29 11.72
N ILE A 53 4.84 5.05 10.68
CA ILE A 53 6.22 5.23 10.17
C ILE A 53 7.09 5.91 11.23
N ALA A 54 6.60 6.95 11.88
CA ALA A 54 7.32 7.63 12.94
C ALA A 54 7.65 6.68 14.12
N TRP A 55 6.72 5.80 14.47
CA TRP A 55 6.95 4.80 15.50
C TRP A 55 7.99 3.76 15.06
N LEU A 56 7.90 3.24 13.82
CA LEU A 56 8.84 2.26 13.27
C LEU A 56 10.28 2.79 13.29
N VAL A 57 10.48 4.01 12.81
CA VAL A 57 11.81 4.63 12.76
C VAL A 57 12.39 4.82 14.16
N ARG A 58 11.59 5.27 15.13
CA ARG A 58 12.04 5.37 16.53
C ARG A 58 12.35 4.02 17.16
N ARG A 59 11.55 2.99 16.86
CA ARG A 59 11.71 1.65 17.45
C ARG A 59 12.88 0.87 16.88
N ALA A 60 13.27 1.15 15.64
CA ALA A 60 14.35 0.48 14.95
C ALA A 60 15.26 1.47 14.20
N PRO A 61 16.03 2.31 14.93
CA PRO A 61 16.82 3.42 14.34
C PRO A 61 17.93 2.94 13.40
N ARG A 62 18.35 1.69 13.52
CA ARG A 62 19.35 1.08 12.61
C ARG A 62 18.73 0.47 11.35
N ALA A 63 17.39 0.32 11.29
CA ALA A 63 16.72 -0.21 10.12
C ALA A 63 16.59 0.87 9.03
N ARG A 64 16.71 0.46 7.78
CA ARG A 64 16.49 1.31 6.61
C ARG A 64 15.12 1.03 6.04
N PHE A 65 14.18 1.89 6.37
CA PHE A 65 12.81 1.76 5.88
C PHE A 65 12.65 2.40 4.51
N VAL A 66 11.85 1.78 3.66
CA VAL A 66 11.30 2.34 2.43
C VAL A 66 9.80 2.09 2.44
N TRP A 67 9.01 3.15 2.31
CA TRP A 67 7.56 3.01 2.19
C TRP A 67 7.18 2.63 0.76
N LEU A 68 6.39 1.56 0.60
CA LEU A 68 5.94 1.07 -0.70
C LEU A 68 4.47 1.44 -0.90
N MET A 69 4.12 1.99 -2.07
CA MET A 69 2.73 2.29 -2.42
C MET A 69 2.46 2.11 -3.92
N GLY A 70 1.20 1.97 -4.29
CA GLY A 70 0.77 2.02 -5.69
C GLY A 70 0.55 3.45 -6.18
N ALA A 71 0.53 3.64 -7.50
CA ALA A 71 0.24 4.93 -8.14
C ALA A 71 -1.14 5.48 -7.78
N ASP A 72 -2.12 4.62 -7.51
CA ASP A 72 -3.44 4.98 -7.00
C ASP A 72 -3.37 5.72 -5.65
N ASN A 73 -2.47 5.27 -4.77
CA ASN A 73 -2.23 5.93 -3.49
C ASN A 73 -1.47 7.25 -3.66
N LEU A 74 -0.46 7.31 -4.53
CA LEU A 74 0.26 8.56 -4.79
C LEU A 74 -0.68 9.65 -5.30
N ARG A 75 -1.68 9.30 -6.14
CA ARG A 75 -2.66 10.23 -6.68
C ARG A 75 -3.48 10.95 -5.60
N GLN A 76 -3.80 10.26 -4.52
CA GLN A 76 -4.58 10.76 -3.38
C GLN A 76 -3.75 10.96 -2.11
N PHE A 77 -2.42 10.98 -2.25
CA PHE A 77 -1.53 10.99 -1.10
C PHE A 77 -1.61 12.27 -0.28
N ASP A 78 -1.92 13.39 -0.93
CA ASP A 78 -2.12 14.70 -0.30
C ASP A 78 -3.35 14.76 0.61
N SER A 79 -4.27 13.81 0.53
CA SER A 79 -5.38 13.65 1.47
C SER A 79 -5.05 12.81 2.72
N TRP A 80 -3.85 12.22 2.79
CA TRP A 80 -3.45 11.43 3.94
C TRP A 80 -3.02 12.33 5.11
N TYR A 81 -3.38 11.95 6.32
CA TYR A 81 -2.97 12.69 7.51
C TYR A 81 -1.45 12.84 7.57
N GLN A 82 -0.98 14.09 7.66
CA GLN A 82 0.45 14.46 7.69
C GLN A 82 1.27 13.83 6.55
N TRP A 83 0.72 13.73 5.35
CA TRP A 83 1.30 13.04 4.20
C TRP A 83 2.72 13.51 3.86
N SER A 84 3.00 14.82 3.93
CA SER A 84 4.33 15.35 3.62
C SER A 84 5.37 14.87 4.62
N ARG A 85 4.98 14.65 5.89
CA ARG A 85 5.85 14.10 6.92
C ARG A 85 6.33 12.70 6.59
N ILE A 86 5.52 11.89 5.93
CA ILE A 86 5.92 10.55 5.47
C ILE A 86 7.13 10.65 4.54
N LEU A 87 7.07 11.53 3.53
CA LEU A 87 8.17 11.75 2.57
C LEU A 87 9.43 12.34 3.23
N HIS A 88 9.28 13.09 4.30
CA HIS A 88 10.43 13.60 5.09
C HIS A 88 10.98 12.59 6.10
N THR A 89 10.26 11.50 6.38
CA THR A 89 10.67 10.51 7.38
C THR A 89 11.34 9.30 6.75
N VAL A 90 10.85 8.82 5.61
CA VAL A 90 11.39 7.64 4.92
C VAL A 90 11.37 7.82 3.40
N PRO A 91 12.31 7.23 2.67
CA PRO A 91 12.20 7.13 1.22
C PRO A 91 10.94 6.37 0.79
N VAL A 92 10.40 6.72 -0.39
CA VAL A 92 9.15 6.14 -0.91
C VAL A 92 9.38 5.47 -2.27
N ALA A 93 8.87 4.25 -2.44
CA ALA A 93 8.84 3.55 -3.72
C ALA A 93 7.39 3.43 -4.20
N VAL A 94 7.12 3.98 -5.38
CA VAL A 94 5.80 3.98 -6.01
C VAL A 94 5.81 3.01 -7.18
N PHE A 95 4.87 2.09 -7.20
CA PHE A 95 4.70 1.12 -8.27
C PHE A 95 3.57 1.56 -9.20
N ASP A 96 3.83 1.50 -10.49
CA ASP A 96 2.86 1.79 -11.52
C ASP A 96 1.60 0.93 -11.37
N ARG A 97 0.45 1.54 -11.58
CA ARG A 97 -0.85 0.88 -11.52
C ARG A 97 -1.82 1.54 -12.49
N PRO A 98 -2.00 0.96 -13.69
CA PRO A 98 -2.99 1.47 -14.63
C PRO A 98 -4.40 1.50 -14.02
N PRO A 99 -5.24 2.50 -14.31
CA PRO A 99 -5.02 3.64 -15.21
C PRO A 99 -4.45 4.90 -14.51
N TYR A 100 -3.84 4.78 -13.33
CA TYR A 100 -3.54 5.92 -12.45
C TYR A 100 -2.18 6.58 -12.71
N SER A 101 -1.29 5.97 -13.48
CA SER A 101 0.12 6.35 -13.64
C SER A 101 0.36 7.82 -13.94
N LEU A 102 -0.21 8.34 -15.04
CA LEU A 102 -0.02 9.74 -15.44
C LEU A 102 -0.66 10.69 -14.44
N LYS A 103 -1.90 10.41 -14.01
CA LYS A 103 -2.61 11.25 -13.02
C LYS A 103 -1.87 11.33 -11.69
N ALA A 104 -1.23 10.23 -11.26
CA ALA A 104 -0.44 10.20 -10.04
C ALA A 104 0.81 11.07 -10.13
N LEU A 105 1.51 11.03 -11.26
CA LEU A 105 2.72 11.83 -11.49
C LEU A 105 2.44 13.34 -11.62
N HIS A 106 1.22 13.73 -12.00
CA HIS A 106 0.76 15.12 -12.03
C HIS A 106 0.05 15.55 -10.74
N GLY A 107 -0.12 14.66 -9.76
CA GLY A 107 -0.74 14.96 -8.47
C GLY A 107 0.08 15.91 -7.60
N THR A 108 -0.56 16.48 -6.59
CA THR A 108 0.03 17.47 -5.66
C THR A 108 1.32 16.96 -5.03
N ALA A 109 1.31 15.72 -4.53
CA ALA A 109 2.47 15.13 -3.85
C ALA A 109 3.66 14.97 -4.79
N ALA A 110 3.45 14.43 -6.00
CA ALA A 110 4.51 14.24 -6.99
C ALA A 110 5.12 15.57 -7.45
N ARG A 111 4.31 16.61 -7.66
CA ARG A 111 4.77 17.93 -8.04
C ARG A 111 5.55 18.62 -6.92
N ARG A 112 5.03 18.58 -5.68
CA ARG A 112 5.71 19.20 -4.53
C ARG A 112 7.08 18.59 -4.27
N PHE A 113 7.23 17.28 -4.47
CA PHE A 113 8.48 16.55 -4.26
C PHE A 113 9.19 16.16 -5.57
N ALA A 114 8.92 16.88 -6.67
CA ALA A 114 9.51 16.58 -7.98
C ALA A 114 11.05 16.54 -7.96
N ARG A 115 11.69 17.47 -7.25
CA ARG A 115 13.16 17.53 -7.11
C ARG A 115 13.75 16.35 -6.32
N SER A 116 12.95 15.70 -5.50
CA SER A 116 13.35 14.53 -4.69
C SER A 116 13.11 13.20 -5.43
N ARG A 117 12.60 13.26 -6.67
CA ARG A 117 12.38 12.06 -7.47
C ARG A 117 13.70 11.52 -7.99
N VAL A 118 13.93 10.25 -7.74
CA VAL A 118 15.12 9.50 -8.14
C VAL A 118 14.81 8.71 -9.42
N ALA A 119 15.73 8.66 -10.36
CA ALA A 119 15.58 7.85 -11.56
C ALA A 119 15.47 6.35 -11.19
N GLU A 120 14.63 5.59 -11.89
CA GLU A 120 14.35 4.17 -11.62
C GLU A 120 15.63 3.31 -11.57
N ARG A 121 16.62 3.58 -12.45
CA ARG A 121 17.92 2.92 -12.45
C ARG A 121 18.70 3.04 -11.13
N ARG A 122 18.40 4.06 -10.33
CA ARG A 122 19.02 4.31 -9.02
C ARG A 122 18.21 3.76 -7.85
N ALA A 123 17.11 3.04 -8.10
CA ALA A 123 16.21 2.55 -7.05
C ALA A 123 16.90 1.65 -6.01
N ARG A 124 17.94 0.92 -6.40
CA ARG A 124 18.72 0.07 -5.47
C ARG A 124 19.38 0.85 -4.33
N SER A 125 19.70 2.12 -4.54
CA SER A 125 20.28 2.99 -3.50
C SER A 125 19.22 3.68 -2.63
N LEU A 126 17.94 3.60 -2.98
CA LEU A 126 16.85 4.27 -2.27
C LEU A 126 16.87 4.01 -0.73
N PRO A 127 17.10 2.79 -0.23
CA PRO A 127 17.15 2.55 1.22
C PRO A 127 18.30 3.25 1.95
N ARG A 128 19.28 3.80 1.21
CA ARG A 128 20.45 4.50 1.76
C ARG A 128 20.37 6.01 1.56
N MET A 129 19.33 6.49 0.87
CA MET A 129 19.14 7.92 0.63
C MET A 129 18.49 8.59 1.83
N ALA A 130 18.93 9.80 2.14
CA ALA A 130 18.24 10.64 3.11
C ALA A 130 16.89 11.09 2.55
N PRO A 131 15.80 11.05 3.34
CA PRO A 131 14.54 11.65 2.94
C PRO A 131 14.66 13.19 2.82
N PRO A 132 13.86 13.83 1.95
CA PRO A 132 12.91 13.20 1.03
C PRO A 132 13.56 12.60 -0.20
N ALA A 133 13.24 11.34 -0.52
CA ALA A 133 13.67 10.68 -1.74
C ALA A 133 12.55 9.72 -2.19
N TRP A 134 12.23 9.69 -3.48
CA TRP A 134 11.23 8.75 -3.96
C TRP A 134 11.50 8.32 -5.40
N VAL A 135 11.03 7.12 -5.74
CA VAL A 135 11.17 6.53 -7.07
C VAL A 135 9.80 6.10 -7.57
N PHE A 136 9.59 6.19 -8.88
CA PHE A 136 8.44 5.64 -9.57
C PHE A 136 8.89 4.52 -10.50
N PHE A 137 8.36 3.32 -10.30
CA PHE A 137 8.62 2.15 -11.14
C PHE A 137 7.56 2.06 -12.22
N HIS A 138 7.99 2.22 -13.48
CA HIS A 138 7.13 2.17 -14.67
C HIS A 138 6.87 0.75 -15.20
N SER A 139 7.74 -0.20 -14.85
CA SER A 139 7.77 -1.55 -15.45
C SER A 139 6.83 -2.57 -14.80
N VAL A 140 6.23 -2.25 -13.66
CA VAL A 140 5.36 -3.21 -12.94
C VAL A 140 3.91 -2.99 -13.36
N ARG A 141 3.50 -3.64 -14.45
CA ARG A 141 2.10 -3.64 -14.90
C ARG A 141 1.41 -4.93 -14.47
N HIS A 142 0.53 -4.85 -13.50
CA HIS A 142 -0.37 -5.95 -13.13
C HIS A 142 -1.81 -5.45 -13.22
N SER A 143 -2.63 -6.12 -14.01
CA SER A 143 -4.03 -5.72 -14.27
C SER A 143 -4.97 -5.94 -13.07
N ALA A 144 -4.54 -6.70 -12.06
CA ALA A 144 -5.37 -7.00 -10.90
C ALA A 144 -5.60 -5.76 -10.03
N THR A 145 -6.83 -5.31 -9.95
CA THR A 145 -7.29 -4.32 -8.98
C THR A 145 -8.01 -5.00 -7.81
N ALA A 146 -7.99 -4.38 -6.64
CA ALA A 146 -8.74 -4.89 -5.49
C ALA A 146 -10.25 -5.02 -5.77
N SER A 147 -10.79 -4.17 -6.63
CA SER A 147 -12.19 -4.23 -7.09
C SER A 147 -12.43 -5.41 -8.01
N ALA A 148 -11.55 -5.67 -8.98
CA ALA A 148 -11.66 -6.83 -9.86
C ALA A 148 -11.55 -8.16 -9.10
N ILE A 149 -10.60 -8.24 -8.14
CA ILE A 149 -10.45 -9.42 -7.28
C ILE A 149 -11.70 -9.65 -6.41
N ARG A 150 -12.32 -8.57 -5.88
CA ARG A 150 -13.57 -8.69 -5.12
C ARG A 150 -14.73 -9.14 -6.00
N ALA A 151 -14.89 -8.56 -7.19
CA ALA A 151 -15.92 -8.95 -8.14
C ALA A 151 -15.80 -10.42 -8.55
N SER A 152 -14.59 -10.90 -8.86
CA SER A 152 -14.33 -12.31 -9.17
C SER A 152 -14.71 -13.25 -8.02
N ARG A 153 -14.35 -12.90 -6.77
CA ARG A 153 -14.68 -13.71 -5.60
C ARG A 153 -16.19 -13.73 -5.28
N LEU A 154 -16.91 -12.65 -5.55
CA LEU A 154 -18.37 -12.61 -5.40
C LEU A 154 -19.01 -13.52 -6.44
N ALA A 155 -18.61 -13.43 -7.70
CA ALA A 155 -19.11 -14.30 -8.79
C ALA A 155 -18.85 -15.79 -8.50
N GLU A 156 -17.67 -16.15 -7.96
CA GLU A 156 -17.35 -17.53 -7.56
C GLU A 156 -18.24 -18.04 -6.40
N ARG A 157 -18.57 -17.17 -5.45
CA ARG A 157 -19.48 -17.53 -4.34
C ARG A 157 -20.91 -17.73 -4.82
N ASP A 158 -21.39 -16.85 -5.69
CA ASP A 158 -22.75 -16.94 -6.25
C ASP A 158 -22.89 -18.15 -7.16
N GLY A 159 -21.88 -18.48 -7.96
CA GLY A 159 -21.83 -19.69 -8.79
C GLY A 159 -21.84 -21.00 -7.97
N ARG A 160 -21.13 -21.02 -6.82
CA ARG A 160 -21.17 -22.18 -5.89
C ARG A 160 -22.50 -22.33 -5.19
N ALA A 161 -23.15 -21.20 -4.83
CA ALA A 161 -24.48 -21.22 -4.21
C ALA A 161 -25.57 -21.70 -5.18
N ALA A 162 -25.45 -21.36 -6.47
CA ALA A 162 -26.35 -21.83 -7.51
C ALA A 162 -26.23 -23.34 -7.78
N ASN A 163 -24.99 -23.86 -7.87
CA ASN A 163 -24.75 -25.31 -8.07
C ASN A 163 -25.20 -26.16 -6.87
N GLY A 164 -25.01 -25.69 -5.64
CA GLY A 164 -25.44 -26.43 -4.43
C GLY A 164 -26.97 -26.46 -4.24
N ARG A 165 -27.75 -25.66 -5.01
CA ARG A 165 -29.23 -25.74 -5.04
C ARG A 165 -29.76 -26.66 -6.15
N ALA A 166 -28.96 -26.96 -7.15
CA ALA A 166 -29.37 -27.86 -8.26
C ALA A 166 -29.16 -29.35 -7.93
N GLU A 167 -28.43 -29.66 -6.86
CA GLU A 167 -28.15 -31.05 -6.40
C GLU A 167 -28.99 -31.50 -5.22
N ARG A 168 -30.11 -30.80 -4.88
CA ARG A 168 -31.05 -31.22 -3.81
C ARG A 168 -32.44 -31.49 -4.34
#